data_5e2e99883cb90194457d4546f26f0cb4
#
_entry.id   5e2e99883cb90194457d4546f26f0cb4
#
_cell.length_a   1.000
_cell.length_b   1.000
_cell.length_c   1.000
_cell.angle_alpha   90.00
_cell.angle_beta   90.00
_cell.angle_gamma   90.00
#
_symmetry.space_group_name_H-M   'P 1'
#
loop_
_entity.id
_entity.type
_entity.pdbx_description
1 polymer ?
#
loop_
_entity_poly.entity_id
_entity_poly.type
_entity_poly.pdbx_seq_one_letter_code
_entity_poly.pdbx_strand_id
1 'polypeptide(L)'
;MKKFLSLMLALILALCAVPALADVAADVEAGQALTHDELVAKAQAESGTFVVYGNTSRISTAAEEFAALYNIPFESNNLKDQEIYTKLRNENGNAAADMVMIQDGAQLTDAIDEGLVINFVPAAVKDALDESDQQPALVHQYINKLFIYNNLGDSVPAIKNVWELTAPEMKGNVIFKNPENEKVNMNFLVMCTKDEWAEKLAEAYKAWKGEEIDLGEYKNAGYKWVAEFLDNVTFGKSDTSIAEEVSQETAAGKIGLFVLSKLRSSSVLTDNLTVAQYDAAANGYAVEPFAGFMYPMYTMVNTKATRPYTAMLFIEYLMTQEGFKPWGKSIGAYSPNPSITVNEGDLTIDVWKGALVMEDAGYILDSFEVEDFILQHCQK
;
A
#
# COMPACT_ATOMS: atom_id res chain seq x y z
N MET A 1 -43.73 -19.94 -50.38
CA MET A 1 -44.03 -19.10 -49.21
C MET A 1 -43.57 -19.72 -47.85
N LYS A 2 -43.83 -20.98 -47.55
CA LYS A 2 -43.42 -21.62 -46.25
C LYS A 2 -41.90 -21.72 -46.06
N LYS A 3 -41.08 -21.87 -47.10
CA LYS A 3 -39.60 -21.94 -46.99
C LYS A 3 -38.92 -20.56 -46.78
N PHE A 4 -39.54 -19.47 -47.21
CA PHE A 4 -39.07 -18.09 -47.00
C PHE A 4 -39.35 -17.63 -45.54
N LEU A 5 -40.46 -18.10 -44.96
CA LEU A 5 -40.82 -17.76 -43.57
C LEU A 5 -39.89 -18.45 -42.55
N SER A 6 -39.43 -19.68 -42.85
CA SER A 6 -38.46 -20.41 -42.04
C SER A 6 -37.07 -19.76 -42.02
N LEU A 7 -36.64 -19.19 -43.15
CA LEU A 7 -35.32 -18.53 -43.25
C LEU A 7 -35.31 -17.18 -42.51
N MET A 8 -36.45 -16.45 -42.55
CA MET A 8 -36.58 -15.20 -41.84
C MET A 8 -36.69 -15.37 -40.32
N LEU A 9 -37.31 -16.45 -39.85
CA LEU A 9 -37.38 -16.79 -38.41
C LEU A 9 -36.04 -17.25 -37.86
N ALA A 10 -35.22 -17.97 -38.66
CA ALA A 10 -33.87 -18.35 -38.29
C ALA A 10 -32.90 -17.15 -38.26
N LEU A 11 -33.09 -16.15 -39.15
CA LEU A 11 -32.28 -14.92 -39.15
C LEU A 11 -32.65 -13.98 -38.02
N ILE A 12 -33.91 -13.95 -37.56
CA ILE A 12 -34.34 -13.14 -36.40
C ILE A 12 -33.86 -13.73 -35.09
N LEU A 13 -33.72 -15.07 -34.97
CA LEU A 13 -33.17 -15.73 -33.81
C LEU A 13 -31.64 -15.60 -33.71
N ALA A 14 -30.95 -15.38 -34.81
CA ALA A 14 -29.50 -15.12 -34.84
C ALA A 14 -29.12 -13.67 -34.50
N LEU A 15 -30.07 -12.72 -34.56
CA LEU A 15 -29.83 -11.29 -34.26
C LEU A 15 -30.13 -10.90 -32.81
N CYS A 16 -30.56 -11.82 -31.93
CA CYS A 16 -30.87 -11.56 -30.53
C CYS A 16 -29.91 -12.19 -29.54
N ALA A 17 -28.73 -12.65 -29.99
CA ALA A 17 -27.63 -12.83 -29.05
C ALA A 17 -26.95 -11.47 -28.83
N VAL A 18 -27.63 -10.55 -28.13
CA VAL A 18 -26.94 -9.53 -27.36
C VAL A 18 -26.09 -10.35 -26.38
N PRO A 19 -24.74 -10.26 -26.41
CA PRO A 19 -23.96 -10.86 -25.35
C PRO A 19 -24.53 -10.27 -24.05
N ALA A 20 -25.06 -11.11 -23.18
CA ALA A 20 -25.37 -10.69 -21.82
C ALA A 20 -24.08 -10.02 -21.34
N LEU A 21 -24.13 -8.74 -21.01
CA LEU A 21 -23.04 -8.07 -20.30
C LEU A 21 -22.75 -8.99 -19.12
N ALA A 22 -21.53 -9.53 -19.08
CA ALA A 22 -21.11 -10.40 -17.99
C ALA A 22 -21.41 -9.65 -16.69
N ASP A 23 -22.16 -10.26 -15.80
CA ASP A 23 -22.35 -9.72 -14.46
C ASP A 23 -21.08 -10.05 -13.67
N VAL A 24 -20.12 -9.13 -13.74
CA VAL A 24 -18.81 -9.29 -13.08
C VAL A 24 -18.98 -9.56 -11.58
N ALA A 25 -19.99 -8.97 -10.95
CA ALA A 25 -20.24 -9.21 -9.53
C ALA A 25 -20.64 -10.66 -9.28
N ALA A 26 -21.53 -11.23 -10.11
CA ALA A 26 -21.91 -12.64 -10.02
C ALA A 26 -20.74 -13.58 -10.36
N ASP A 27 -19.89 -13.20 -11.33
CA ASP A 27 -18.70 -13.98 -11.67
C ASP A 27 -17.68 -13.98 -10.51
N VAL A 28 -17.45 -12.83 -9.84
CA VAL A 28 -16.56 -12.73 -8.69
C VAL A 28 -17.12 -13.49 -7.48
N GLU A 29 -18.43 -13.40 -7.23
CA GLU A 29 -19.09 -14.18 -6.17
C GLU A 29 -18.92 -15.70 -6.41
N ALA A 30 -19.17 -16.15 -7.63
CA ALA A 30 -18.95 -17.56 -8.02
C ALA A 30 -17.47 -17.95 -7.91
N GLY A 31 -16.56 -17.04 -8.27
CA GLY A 31 -15.11 -17.21 -8.23
C GLY A 31 -14.55 -17.50 -6.84
N GLN A 32 -15.19 -16.96 -5.78
CA GLN A 32 -14.78 -17.15 -4.38
C GLN A 32 -14.71 -18.64 -3.95
N ALA A 33 -15.47 -19.51 -4.60
CA ALA A 33 -15.56 -20.93 -4.28
C ALA A 33 -14.82 -21.85 -5.27
N LEU A 34 -14.23 -21.29 -6.34
CA LEU A 34 -13.56 -22.10 -7.36
C LEU A 34 -12.22 -22.64 -6.86
N THR A 35 -11.91 -23.86 -7.26
CA THR A 35 -10.55 -24.39 -7.17
C THR A 35 -9.64 -23.72 -8.19
N HIS A 36 -8.32 -23.82 -7.99
CA HIS A 36 -7.32 -23.30 -8.94
C HIS A 36 -7.58 -23.79 -10.37
N ASP A 37 -7.78 -25.10 -10.57
CA ASP A 37 -7.98 -25.67 -11.90
C ASP A 37 -9.26 -25.15 -12.58
N GLU A 38 -10.34 -24.98 -11.81
CA GLU A 38 -11.58 -24.40 -12.32
C GLU A 38 -11.42 -22.94 -12.70
N LEU A 39 -10.68 -22.16 -11.89
CA LEU A 39 -10.38 -20.76 -12.14
C LEU A 39 -9.51 -20.63 -13.41
N VAL A 40 -8.48 -21.47 -13.57
CA VAL A 40 -7.65 -21.54 -14.78
C VAL A 40 -8.51 -21.85 -16.01
N ALA A 41 -9.39 -22.87 -15.93
CA ALA A 41 -10.25 -23.23 -17.07
C ALA A 41 -11.17 -22.08 -17.51
N LYS A 42 -11.73 -21.33 -16.54
CA LYS A 42 -12.58 -20.17 -16.84
C LYS A 42 -11.76 -19.00 -17.41
N ALA A 43 -10.60 -18.69 -16.84
CA ALA A 43 -9.72 -17.64 -17.33
C ALA A 43 -9.23 -17.91 -18.77
N GLN A 44 -8.94 -19.16 -19.12
CA GLN A 44 -8.55 -19.57 -20.45
C GLN A 44 -9.70 -19.52 -21.47
N ALA A 45 -10.94 -19.60 -21.02
CA ALA A 45 -12.12 -19.45 -21.88
C ALA A 45 -12.42 -17.99 -22.23
N GLU A 46 -11.86 -17.04 -21.51
CA GLU A 46 -11.97 -15.61 -21.80
C GLU A 46 -11.08 -15.21 -22.99
N SER A 47 -11.45 -14.14 -23.68
CA SER A 47 -10.71 -13.63 -24.84
C SER A 47 -10.39 -12.13 -24.69
N GLY A 48 -9.44 -11.64 -25.47
CA GLY A 48 -8.99 -10.26 -25.42
C GLY A 48 -7.73 -10.10 -24.56
N THR A 49 -7.30 -8.86 -24.37
CA THR A 49 -6.13 -8.51 -23.58
C THR A 49 -6.52 -8.31 -22.11
N PHE A 50 -5.79 -8.96 -21.21
CA PHE A 50 -5.90 -8.72 -19.78
C PHE A 50 -5.18 -7.43 -19.40
N VAL A 51 -5.85 -6.49 -18.73
CA VAL A 51 -5.31 -5.17 -18.41
C VAL A 51 -5.25 -4.94 -16.92
N VAL A 52 -4.07 -4.51 -16.43
CA VAL A 52 -3.81 -4.26 -15.01
C VAL A 52 -3.38 -2.81 -14.79
N TYR A 53 -3.98 -2.14 -13.82
CA TYR A 53 -3.50 -0.88 -13.26
C TYR A 53 -2.88 -1.12 -11.87
N GLY A 54 -1.71 -0.55 -11.64
CA GLY A 54 -1.06 -0.61 -10.32
C GLY A 54 -0.10 0.55 -10.13
N ASN A 55 0.22 0.87 -8.89
CA ASN A 55 1.08 1.98 -8.52
C ASN A 55 2.56 1.59 -8.32
N THR A 56 2.96 0.47 -8.89
CA THR A 56 4.33 -0.03 -8.82
C THR A 56 4.72 -0.73 -10.12
N SER A 57 5.94 -0.51 -10.61
CA SER A 57 6.46 -1.23 -11.78
C SER A 57 6.60 -2.74 -11.56
N ARG A 58 6.59 -3.21 -10.31
CA ARG A 58 6.67 -4.64 -9.98
C ARG A 58 5.44 -5.42 -10.42
N ILE A 59 4.26 -4.77 -10.50
CA ILE A 59 3.06 -5.39 -11.02
C ILE A 59 3.23 -5.78 -12.50
N SER A 60 3.97 -4.98 -13.26
CA SER A 60 4.26 -5.31 -14.67
C SER A 60 5.12 -6.56 -14.80
N THR A 61 6.13 -6.72 -13.93
CA THR A 61 6.96 -7.95 -13.90
C THR A 61 6.14 -9.18 -13.53
N ALA A 62 5.28 -9.08 -12.50
CA ALA A 62 4.39 -10.18 -12.13
C ALA A 62 3.38 -10.52 -13.22
N ALA A 63 2.83 -9.51 -13.91
CA ALA A 63 1.88 -9.72 -15.01
C ALA A 63 2.57 -10.36 -16.24
N GLU A 64 3.82 -10.01 -16.52
CA GLU A 64 4.61 -10.64 -17.59
C GLU A 64 4.86 -12.14 -17.30
N GLU A 65 5.28 -12.48 -16.08
CA GLU A 65 5.51 -13.87 -15.66
C GLU A 65 4.19 -14.69 -15.68
N PHE A 66 3.11 -14.10 -15.17
CA PHE A 66 1.77 -14.70 -15.22
C PHE A 66 1.26 -14.93 -16.65
N ALA A 67 1.38 -13.92 -17.50
CA ALA A 67 0.96 -13.99 -18.88
C ALA A 67 1.71 -15.06 -19.67
N ALA A 68 3.01 -15.21 -19.42
CA ALA A 68 3.81 -16.28 -20.00
C ALA A 68 3.38 -17.66 -19.52
N LEU A 69 3.04 -17.80 -18.22
CA LEU A 69 2.61 -19.07 -17.63
C LEU A 69 1.31 -19.58 -18.22
N TYR A 70 0.33 -18.70 -18.44
CA TYR A 70 -1.01 -19.07 -18.92
C TYR A 70 -1.27 -18.74 -20.40
N ASN A 71 -0.26 -18.22 -21.12
CA ASN A 71 -0.37 -17.79 -22.52
C ASN A 71 -1.51 -16.79 -22.76
N ILE A 72 -1.59 -15.77 -21.90
CA ILE A 72 -2.62 -14.73 -21.92
C ILE A 72 -2.01 -13.42 -22.43
N PRO A 73 -2.59 -12.77 -23.47
CA PRO A 73 -2.15 -11.42 -23.83
C PRO A 73 -2.46 -10.42 -22.72
N PHE A 74 -1.49 -9.57 -22.37
CA PHE A 74 -1.64 -8.63 -21.26
C PHE A 74 -1.14 -7.23 -21.58
N GLU A 75 -1.62 -6.27 -20.81
CA GLU A 75 -1.14 -4.89 -20.73
C GLU A 75 -1.10 -4.48 -19.26
N SER A 76 -0.05 -3.79 -18.83
CA SER A 76 0.07 -3.27 -17.48
C SER A 76 0.44 -1.80 -17.49
N ASN A 77 -0.17 -1.02 -16.60
CA ASN A 77 0.04 0.41 -16.49
C ASN A 77 0.45 0.77 -15.06
N ASN A 78 1.63 1.38 -14.92
CA ASN A 78 2.11 1.90 -13.65
C ASN A 78 1.60 3.34 -13.49
N LEU A 79 0.60 3.55 -12.64
CA LEU A 79 -0.14 4.79 -12.43
C LEU A 79 -0.13 5.15 -10.94
N LYS A 80 -0.32 6.41 -10.60
CA LYS A 80 -0.57 6.81 -9.20
C LYS A 80 -1.99 6.42 -8.79
N ASP A 81 -2.23 6.21 -7.49
CA ASP A 81 -3.56 5.83 -6.98
C ASP A 81 -4.65 6.80 -7.45
N GLN A 82 -4.41 8.11 -7.33
CA GLN A 82 -5.35 9.13 -7.81
C GLN A 82 -5.65 9.03 -9.32
N GLU A 83 -4.67 8.61 -10.14
CA GLU A 83 -4.86 8.41 -11.57
C GLU A 83 -5.68 7.14 -11.83
N ILE A 84 -5.44 6.06 -11.06
CA ILE A 84 -6.22 4.82 -11.13
C ILE A 84 -7.68 5.12 -10.79
N TYR A 85 -7.94 5.76 -9.66
CA TYR A 85 -9.29 6.12 -9.21
C TYR A 85 -10.02 7.01 -10.23
N THR A 86 -9.34 8.04 -10.74
CA THR A 86 -9.89 8.93 -11.76
C THR A 86 -10.25 8.17 -13.04
N LYS A 87 -9.41 7.22 -13.48
CA LYS A 87 -9.69 6.38 -14.64
C LYS A 87 -10.90 5.49 -14.39
N LEU A 88 -10.97 4.79 -13.27
CA LEU A 88 -12.11 3.94 -12.91
C LEU A 88 -13.44 4.71 -12.98
N ARG A 89 -13.48 5.93 -12.45
CA ARG A 89 -14.68 6.80 -12.50
C ARG A 89 -15.04 7.26 -13.91
N ASN A 90 -14.05 7.50 -14.78
CA ASN A 90 -14.25 8.07 -16.11
C ASN A 90 -14.43 7.03 -17.22
N GLU A 91 -14.23 5.77 -16.96
CA GLU A 91 -14.32 4.69 -17.95
C GLU A 91 -15.75 4.35 -18.39
N ASN A 92 -16.77 4.92 -17.77
CA ASN A 92 -18.19 4.95 -18.22
C ASN A 92 -18.71 3.64 -18.85
N GLY A 93 -18.37 2.49 -18.27
CA GLY A 93 -18.83 1.18 -18.73
C GLY A 93 -17.93 0.47 -19.75
N ASN A 94 -16.83 1.12 -20.19
CA ASN A 94 -15.77 0.46 -20.94
C ASN A 94 -14.56 0.35 -20.03
N ALA A 95 -14.38 -0.79 -19.36
CA ALA A 95 -13.22 -0.97 -18.51
C ALA A 95 -11.95 -0.87 -19.33
N ALA A 96 -11.02 0.01 -18.90
CA ALA A 96 -9.67 0.03 -19.40
C ALA A 96 -8.74 -0.85 -18.55
N ALA A 97 -9.21 -1.36 -17.42
CA ALA A 97 -8.50 -2.35 -16.61
C ALA A 97 -9.45 -3.44 -16.09
N ASP A 98 -8.97 -4.68 -16.00
CA ASP A 98 -9.68 -5.80 -15.39
C ASP A 98 -9.38 -5.93 -13.89
N MET A 99 -8.15 -5.56 -13.50
CA MET A 99 -7.67 -5.64 -12.12
C MET A 99 -6.92 -4.36 -11.75
N VAL A 100 -7.07 -3.93 -10.50
CA VAL A 100 -6.35 -2.79 -9.93
C VAL A 100 -5.61 -3.17 -8.65
N MET A 101 -4.47 -2.47 -8.42
CA MET A 101 -3.69 -2.52 -7.18
C MET A 101 -3.52 -1.09 -6.65
N ILE A 102 -4.03 -0.82 -5.45
CA ILE A 102 -4.08 0.51 -4.80
C ILE A 102 -3.48 0.42 -3.41
N GLN A 103 -2.79 1.47 -2.97
CA GLN A 103 -2.21 1.57 -1.62
C GLN A 103 -2.92 2.58 -0.70
N ASP A 104 -3.75 3.47 -1.23
CA ASP A 104 -4.50 4.45 -0.44
C ASP A 104 -5.83 3.86 0.04
N GLY A 105 -5.93 3.55 1.33
CA GLY A 105 -7.12 2.94 1.93
C GLY A 105 -8.36 3.83 1.87
N ALA A 106 -8.22 5.15 1.87
CA ALA A 106 -9.34 6.08 1.71
C ALA A 106 -9.91 6.02 0.28
N GLN A 107 -9.06 6.13 -0.74
CA GLN A 107 -9.49 5.99 -2.13
C GLN A 107 -10.01 4.59 -2.46
N LEU A 108 -9.48 3.56 -1.79
CA LEU A 108 -10.02 2.21 -1.88
C LEU A 108 -11.48 2.17 -1.41
N THR A 109 -11.77 2.75 -0.25
CA THR A 109 -13.12 2.74 0.31
C THR A 109 -14.08 3.50 -0.60
N ASP A 110 -13.69 4.69 -1.09
CA ASP A 110 -14.46 5.42 -2.08
C ASP A 110 -14.74 4.58 -3.34
N ALA A 111 -13.74 3.87 -3.85
CA ALA A 111 -13.89 3.03 -5.03
C ALA A 111 -14.85 1.84 -4.79
N ILE A 112 -14.87 1.28 -3.59
CA ILE A 112 -15.82 0.22 -3.19
C ILE A 112 -17.23 0.79 -3.07
N ASP A 113 -17.41 1.90 -2.37
CA ASP A 113 -18.69 2.54 -2.12
C ASP A 113 -19.36 3.05 -3.42
N GLU A 114 -18.55 3.51 -4.37
CA GLU A 114 -19.01 3.88 -5.71
C GLU A 114 -19.27 2.68 -6.62
N GLY A 115 -18.99 1.45 -6.18
CA GLY A 115 -19.18 0.23 -6.97
C GLY A 115 -18.25 0.14 -8.18
N LEU A 116 -17.04 0.72 -8.10
CA LEU A 116 -16.05 0.68 -9.17
C LEU A 116 -15.22 -0.61 -9.15
N VAL A 117 -15.05 -1.19 -7.97
CA VAL A 117 -14.22 -2.38 -7.75
C VAL A 117 -14.93 -3.38 -6.84
N ILE A 118 -14.52 -4.65 -6.94
CA ILE A 118 -15.05 -5.75 -6.13
C ILE A 118 -13.87 -6.49 -5.51
N ASN A 119 -14.00 -6.79 -4.21
CA ASN A 119 -13.05 -7.62 -3.49
C ASN A 119 -13.14 -9.09 -3.94
N PHE A 120 -12.00 -9.71 -4.15
CA PHE A 120 -11.87 -11.14 -4.40
C PHE A 120 -10.80 -11.72 -3.47
N VAL A 121 -11.17 -12.73 -2.69
CA VAL A 121 -10.25 -13.47 -1.83
C VAL A 121 -10.15 -14.91 -2.35
N PRO A 122 -9.00 -15.35 -2.88
CA PRO A 122 -8.84 -16.69 -3.42
C PRO A 122 -9.08 -17.77 -2.37
N ALA A 123 -9.86 -18.82 -2.70
CA ALA A 123 -10.12 -19.94 -1.80
C ALA A 123 -8.82 -20.60 -1.29
N ALA A 124 -7.78 -20.59 -2.12
CA ALA A 124 -6.48 -21.19 -1.80
C ALA A 124 -5.76 -20.54 -0.60
N VAL A 125 -6.06 -19.29 -0.25
CA VAL A 125 -5.37 -18.55 0.82
C VAL A 125 -6.30 -18.04 1.92
N LYS A 126 -7.62 -18.08 1.70
CA LYS A 126 -8.63 -17.50 2.59
C LYS A 126 -8.49 -17.95 4.05
N ASP A 127 -8.30 -19.23 4.29
CA ASP A 127 -8.22 -19.80 5.64
C ASP A 127 -6.89 -19.52 6.34
N ALA A 128 -5.88 -19.03 5.60
CA ALA A 128 -4.55 -18.72 6.11
C ALA A 128 -4.36 -17.24 6.45
N LEU A 129 -5.31 -16.38 6.05
CA LEU A 129 -5.26 -14.92 6.23
C LEU A 129 -6.15 -14.48 7.39
N ASP A 130 -5.72 -13.47 8.13
CA ASP A 130 -6.56 -12.78 9.08
C ASP A 130 -7.72 -12.06 8.38
N GLU A 131 -8.86 -11.87 9.05
CA GLU A 131 -10.02 -11.17 8.49
C GLU A 131 -9.69 -9.74 8.05
N SER A 132 -8.83 -9.06 8.81
CA SER A 132 -8.34 -7.70 8.47
C SER A 132 -7.52 -7.65 7.19
N ASP A 133 -6.93 -8.76 6.76
CA ASP A 133 -6.18 -8.87 5.51
C ASP A 133 -7.08 -9.26 4.31
N GLN A 134 -8.35 -9.61 4.60
CA GLN A 134 -9.33 -10.00 3.58
C GLN A 134 -10.38 -8.92 3.33
N GLN A 135 -10.64 -8.03 4.28
CA GLN A 135 -11.69 -7.01 4.24
C GLN A 135 -11.15 -5.64 4.59
N PRO A 136 -11.64 -4.53 3.98
CA PRO A 136 -12.68 -4.47 2.92
C PRO A 136 -12.20 -4.96 1.55
N ALA A 137 -10.89 -5.17 1.37
CA ALA A 137 -10.28 -5.74 0.18
C ALA A 137 -9.05 -6.58 0.55
N LEU A 138 -8.71 -7.55 -0.33
CA LEU A 138 -7.57 -8.41 -0.13
C LEU A 138 -6.26 -7.61 -0.09
N VAL A 139 -5.55 -7.71 1.02
CA VAL A 139 -4.20 -7.17 1.15
C VAL A 139 -3.22 -8.08 0.45
N HIS A 140 -2.58 -7.59 -0.59
CA HIS A 140 -1.49 -8.30 -1.27
C HIS A 140 -0.20 -8.26 -0.46
N GLN A 141 0.11 -7.07 0.08
CA GLN A 141 1.33 -6.85 0.83
C GLN A 141 1.19 -5.65 1.76
N TYR A 142 2.07 -5.61 2.76
CA TYR A 142 2.36 -4.43 3.56
C TYR A 142 3.71 -3.84 3.17
N ILE A 143 3.78 -2.52 3.16
CA ILE A 143 5.01 -1.76 2.91
C ILE A 143 5.30 -0.93 4.14
N ASN A 144 6.55 -0.95 4.61
CA ASN A 144 6.99 -0.13 5.72
C ASN A 144 7.88 1.04 5.29
N LYS A 145 7.68 2.19 5.94
CA LYS A 145 8.59 3.34 5.92
C LYS A 145 9.12 3.55 7.33
N LEU A 146 10.43 3.65 7.43
CA LEU A 146 11.11 3.74 8.72
C LEU A 146 11.92 5.04 8.82
N PHE A 147 12.20 5.47 10.05
CA PHE A 147 13.25 6.44 10.29
C PHE A 147 14.61 5.79 10.03
N ILE A 148 15.29 6.27 9.01
CA ILE A 148 16.56 5.76 8.51
C ILE A 148 17.61 6.85 8.64
N TYR A 149 18.75 6.50 9.19
CA TYR A 149 19.81 7.40 9.61
C TYR A 149 21.02 7.28 8.70
N ASN A 150 21.70 8.41 8.46
CA ASN A 150 23.07 8.38 7.96
C ASN A 150 23.98 7.85 9.07
N ASN A 151 24.73 6.77 8.80
CA ASN A 151 25.62 6.13 9.76
C ASN A 151 27.10 6.54 9.60
N LEU A 152 27.38 7.55 8.77
CA LEU A 152 28.71 8.05 8.55
C LEU A 152 29.14 9.00 9.66
N GLY A 153 30.34 8.79 10.19
CA GLY A 153 30.94 9.62 11.25
C GLY A 153 30.50 9.22 12.67
N ASP A 154 31.11 9.92 13.66
CA ASP A 154 30.97 9.61 15.09
C ASP A 154 29.65 10.15 15.72
N SER A 155 28.85 10.85 14.95
CA SER A 155 27.64 11.56 15.45
C SER A 155 26.35 11.05 14.85
N VAL A 156 26.18 9.74 14.76
CA VAL A 156 24.86 9.16 14.39
C VAL A 156 23.89 9.46 15.53
N PRO A 157 22.85 10.27 15.31
CA PRO A 157 21.86 10.51 16.35
C PRO A 157 21.10 9.19 16.55
N ALA A 158 21.43 8.47 17.60
CA ALA A 158 20.62 7.33 18.04
C ALA A 158 19.33 7.85 18.65
N ILE A 159 18.37 8.27 17.83
CA ILE A 159 17.05 8.68 18.30
C ILE A 159 16.39 7.49 18.98
N LYS A 160 15.95 7.72 20.21
CA LYS A 160 15.23 6.74 21.02
C LYS A 160 13.77 7.11 21.22
N ASN A 161 13.41 8.34 20.85
CA ASN A 161 12.07 8.86 21.02
C ASN A 161 11.72 9.77 19.86
N VAL A 162 10.52 9.63 19.29
CA VAL A 162 10.11 10.45 18.14
C VAL A 162 10.00 11.94 18.46
N TRP A 163 9.88 12.33 19.73
CA TRP A 163 9.91 13.72 20.15
C TRP A 163 11.29 14.38 19.98
N GLU A 164 12.35 13.60 19.91
CA GLU A 164 13.67 14.15 19.57
C GLU A 164 13.69 14.76 18.16
N LEU A 165 12.82 14.28 17.24
CA LEU A 165 12.69 14.83 15.89
C LEU A 165 12.10 16.24 15.89
N THR A 166 11.41 16.64 16.96
CA THR A 166 10.82 17.97 17.10
C THR A 166 11.77 18.98 17.79
N ALA A 167 12.91 18.52 18.27
CA ALA A 167 13.89 19.36 18.95
C ALA A 167 14.51 20.40 17.99
N PRO A 168 14.84 21.62 18.46
CA PRO A 168 15.36 22.69 17.60
C PRO A 168 16.62 22.31 16.81
N GLU A 169 17.49 21.48 17.39
CA GLU A 169 18.72 20.97 16.75
C GLU A 169 18.45 20.04 15.56
N MET A 170 17.25 19.47 15.48
CA MET A 170 16.83 18.60 14.38
C MET A 170 16.22 19.37 13.20
N LYS A 171 16.03 20.67 13.34
CA LYS A 171 15.44 21.49 12.27
C LYS A 171 16.25 21.42 10.99
N GLY A 172 15.62 20.94 9.90
CA GLY A 172 16.25 20.73 8.59
C GLY A 172 17.13 19.47 8.49
N ASN A 173 17.24 18.69 9.56
CA ASN A 173 17.97 17.42 9.58
C ASN A 173 17.07 16.19 9.40
N VAL A 174 15.75 16.37 9.38
CA VAL A 174 14.77 15.32 9.11
C VAL A 174 14.18 15.55 7.73
N ILE A 175 14.26 14.52 6.88
CA ILE A 175 13.73 14.59 5.52
C ILE A 175 12.52 13.66 5.41
N PHE A 176 11.39 14.23 5.04
CA PHE A 176 10.13 13.54 4.89
C PHE A 176 9.53 13.82 3.51
N LYS A 177 8.87 12.86 2.90
CA LYS A 177 8.20 13.08 1.62
C LYS A 177 6.94 13.89 1.84
N ASN A 178 6.76 14.96 1.04
CA ASN A 178 5.61 15.86 1.20
C ASN A 178 4.29 15.08 1.18
N PRO A 179 3.45 15.20 2.23
CA PRO A 179 2.16 14.51 2.33
C PRO A 179 1.18 14.87 1.20
N GLU A 180 1.27 16.08 0.61
CA GLU A 180 0.46 16.48 -0.54
C GLU A 180 0.73 15.63 -1.78
N ASN A 181 1.92 15.04 -1.89
CA ASN A 181 2.36 14.29 -3.07
C ASN A 181 2.11 12.78 -2.95
N GLU A 182 1.86 12.27 -1.75
CA GLU A 182 1.63 10.86 -1.50
C GLU A 182 0.76 10.65 -0.26
N LYS A 183 -0.45 10.16 -0.49
CA LYS A 183 -1.49 10.03 0.54
C LYS A 183 -1.07 9.14 1.73
N VAL A 184 -0.32 8.08 1.53
CA VAL A 184 0.14 7.22 2.65
C VAL A 184 1.00 7.96 3.68
N ASN A 185 1.71 9.05 3.26
CA ASN A 185 2.41 9.92 4.20
C ASN A 185 1.45 10.85 4.95
N MET A 186 0.39 11.32 4.28
CA MET A 186 -0.71 12.05 4.92
C MET A 186 -1.41 11.15 5.93
N ASN A 187 -1.78 9.94 5.52
CA ASN A 187 -2.46 8.95 6.36
C ASN A 187 -1.67 8.63 7.63
N PHE A 188 -0.34 8.50 7.52
CA PHE A 188 0.53 8.32 8.69
C PHE A 188 0.38 9.47 9.70
N LEU A 189 0.44 10.72 9.24
CA LEU A 189 0.30 11.88 10.13
C LEU A 189 -1.11 11.97 10.72
N VAL A 190 -2.14 11.64 9.94
CA VAL A 190 -3.53 11.52 10.42
C VAL A 190 -3.60 10.48 11.53
N MET A 191 -3.03 9.29 11.33
CA MET A 191 -3.02 8.23 12.35
C MET A 191 -2.37 8.67 13.65
N CYS A 192 -1.32 9.48 13.61
CA CYS A 192 -0.67 10.01 14.82
C CYS A 192 -1.62 10.85 15.70
N THR A 193 -2.69 11.43 15.13
CA THR A 193 -3.69 12.23 15.86
C THR A 193 -4.82 11.40 16.48
N LYS A 194 -4.95 10.11 16.11
CA LYS A 194 -5.90 9.16 16.71
C LYS A 194 -5.61 9.00 18.19
N ASP A 195 -6.64 8.94 19.02
CA ASP A 195 -6.48 8.91 20.50
C ASP A 195 -5.50 7.85 20.98
N GLU A 196 -5.55 6.65 20.40
CA GLU A 196 -4.61 5.57 20.73
C GLU A 196 -3.14 5.98 20.56
N TRP A 197 -2.80 6.62 19.42
CA TRP A 197 -1.44 7.05 19.14
C TRP A 197 -1.09 8.33 19.90
N ALA A 198 -2.06 9.21 20.10
CA ALA A 198 -1.88 10.43 20.91
C ALA A 198 -1.54 10.10 22.37
N GLU A 199 -2.16 9.06 22.96
CA GLU A 199 -1.83 8.58 24.30
C GLU A 199 -0.41 8.02 24.36
N LYS A 200 -0.01 7.17 23.41
CA LYS A 200 1.36 6.65 23.30
C LYS A 200 2.39 7.76 23.12
N LEU A 201 2.06 8.81 22.32
CA LEU A 201 2.92 9.98 22.16
C LEU A 201 3.03 10.80 23.45
N ALA A 202 1.96 10.94 24.23
CA ALA A 202 2.02 11.62 25.52
C ALA A 202 2.91 10.87 26.53
N GLU A 203 2.79 9.55 26.57
CA GLU A 203 3.65 8.69 27.40
C GLU A 203 5.13 8.78 26.99
N ALA A 204 5.38 8.74 25.67
CA ALA A 204 6.73 8.90 25.13
C ALA A 204 7.33 10.27 25.46
N TYR A 205 6.53 11.35 25.41
CA TYR A 205 6.96 12.69 25.81
C TYR A 205 7.38 12.71 27.29
N LYS A 206 6.53 12.15 28.15
CA LYS A 206 6.80 12.04 29.59
C LYS A 206 8.08 11.24 29.87
N ALA A 207 8.31 10.14 29.15
CA ALA A 207 9.53 9.36 29.23
C ALA A 207 10.77 10.16 28.81
N TRP A 208 10.65 11.00 27.77
CA TRP A 208 11.73 11.83 27.25
C TRP A 208 12.07 13.04 28.13
N LYS A 209 11.03 13.79 28.57
CA LYS A 209 11.21 15.06 29.30
C LYS A 209 11.15 14.89 30.83
N GLY A 210 10.55 13.80 31.34
CA GLY A 210 10.33 13.59 32.77
C GLY A 210 9.11 14.34 33.34
N GLU A 211 8.29 14.94 32.49
CA GLU A 211 7.09 15.71 32.86
C GLU A 211 5.93 15.46 31.90
N GLU A 212 4.72 15.73 32.32
CA GLU A 212 3.53 15.66 31.47
C GLU A 212 3.62 16.70 30.34
N ILE A 213 3.07 16.32 29.16
CA ILE A 213 3.07 17.21 28.03
C ILE A 213 2.12 18.40 28.23
N ASP A 214 2.61 19.61 28.03
CA ASP A 214 1.76 20.79 27.88
C ASP A 214 1.23 20.83 26.44
N LEU A 215 -0.06 20.64 26.27
CA LEU A 215 -0.72 20.61 24.94
C LEU A 215 -0.85 22.01 24.33
N GLY A 216 -0.85 23.09 25.14
CA GLY A 216 -1.12 24.44 24.64
C GLY A 216 -2.47 24.50 23.93
N GLU A 217 -2.47 24.86 22.65
CA GLU A 217 -3.68 24.95 21.80
C GLU A 217 -4.07 23.65 21.08
N TYR A 218 -3.24 22.61 21.16
CA TYR A 218 -3.46 21.38 20.43
C TYR A 218 -4.49 20.48 21.12
N LYS A 219 -5.29 19.77 20.32
CA LYS A 219 -6.36 18.87 20.81
C LYS A 219 -5.81 17.71 21.64
N ASN A 220 -4.66 17.13 21.25
CA ASN A 220 -3.96 16.06 21.95
C ASN A 220 -2.47 16.04 21.57
N ALA A 221 -1.71 15.11 22.14
CA ALA A 221 -0.27 15.00 21.90
C ALA A 221 0.08 14.66 20.43
N GLY A 222 -0.80 13.97 19.73
CA GLY A 222 -0.63 13.67 18.31
C GLY A 222 -0.65 14.92 17.44
N TYR A 223 -1.63 15.81 17.61
CA TYR A 223 -1.67 17.09 16.91
C TYR A 223 -0.41 17.92 17.19
N LYS A 224 0.02 17.97 18.44
CA LYS A 224 1.23 18.70 18.83
C LYS A 224 2.47 18.12 18.16
N TRP A 225 2.64 16.80 18.23
CA TRP A 225 3.79 16.13 17.62
C TRP A 225 3.82 16.35 16.10
N VAL A 226 2.68 16.20 15.42
CA VAL A 226 2.57 16.40 13.96
C VAL A 226 2.97 17.83 13.57
N ALA A 227 2.44 18.84 14.28
CA ALA A 227 2.79 20.22 14.02
C ALA A 227 4.29 20.50 14.19
N GLU A 228 4.86 20.11 15.33
CA GLU A 228 6.27 20.32 15.64
C GLU A 228 7.21 19.50 14.73
N PHE A 229 6.82 18.27 14.38
CA PHE A 229 7.54 17.44 13.42
C PHE A 229 7.59 18.11 12.03
N LEU A 230 6.42 18.53 11.53
CA LEU A 230 6.33 19.23 10.25
C LEU A 230 7.11 20.55 10.25
N ASP A 231 7.22 21.24 11.38
CA ASP A 231 8.03 22.46 11.50
C ASP A 231 9.53 22.20 11.38
N ASN A 232 9.98 21.01 11.68
CA ASN A 232 11.39 20.63 11.63
C ASN A 232 11.83 19.95 10.32
N VAL A 233 10.89 19.30 9.59
CA VAL A 233 11.25 18.52 8.41
C VAL A 233 11.57 19.37 7.18
N THR A 234 12.39 18.81 6.30
CA THR A 234 12.57 19.24 4.92
C THR A 234 11.82 18.26 4.01
N PHE A 235 11.11 18.77 3.01
CA PHE A 235 10.33 17.92 2.11
C PHE A 235 11.17 17.36 0.95
N GLY A 236 11.28 16.04 0.89
CA GLY A 236 11.84 15.31 -0.23
C GLY A 236 10.80 15.01 -1.33
N LYS A 237 11.28 14.79 -2.56
CA LYS A 237 10.42 14.56 -3.72
C LYS A 237 9.98 13.10 -3.87
N SER A 238 10.81 12.16 -3.44
CA SER A 238 10.57 10.71 -3.57
C SER A 238 11.40 9.95 -2.54
N ASP A 239 10.99 8.73 -2.21
CA ASP A 239 11.77 7.85 -1.33
C ASP A 239 13.20 7.63 -1.85
N THR A 240 13.38 7.58 -3.17
CA THR A 240 14.71 7.47 -3.80
C THR A 240 15.56 8.71 -3.54
N SER A 241 15.02 9.91 -3.81
CA SER A 241 15.78 11.14 -3.61
C SER A 241 16.09 11.40 -2.13
N ILE A 242 15.21 10.99 -1.21
CA ILE A 242 15.45 11.09 0.24
C ILE A 242 16.59 10.14 0.63
N ALA A 243 16.54 8.89 0.19
CA ALA A 243 17.59 7.90 0.49
C ALA A 243 18.96 8.36 -0.05
N GLU A 244 19.00 8.87 -1.29
CA GLU A 244 20.19 9.41 -1.91
C GLU A 244 20.73 10.63 -1.15
N GLU A 245 19.88 11.55 -0.70
CA GLU A 245 20.27 12.72 0.06
C GLU A 245 20.81 12.34 1.45
N VAL A 246 20.09 11.49 2.17
CA VAL A 246 20.50 11.06 3.52
C VAL A 246 21.80 10.25 3.47
N SER A 247 22.09 9.52 2.38
CA SER A 247 23.29 8.69 2.25
C SER A 247 24.59 9.46 1.92
N GLN A 248 24.52 10.78 1.68
CA GLN A 248 25.71 11.57 1.33
C GLN A 248 26.68 11.68 2.50
N GLU A 249 27.99 11.75 2.21
CA GLU A 249 29.04 11.99 3.22
C GLU A 249 28.82 13.30 3.99
N THR A 250 28.23 14.30 3.34
CA THR A 250 27.92 15.60 3.95
C THR A 250 26.64 15.61 4.77
N ALA A 251 25.90 14.50 4.79
CA ALA A 251 24.61 14.36 5.46
C ALA A 251 24.71 13.67 6.84
N ALA A 252 25.88 13.66 7.46
CA ALA A 252 26.06 13.12 8.81
C ALA A 252 25.05 13.74 9.78
N GLY A 253 24.34 12.89 10.52
CA GLY A 253 23.29 13.30 11.44
C GLY A 253 21.92 13.54 10.82
N LYS A 254 21.75 13.46 9.49
CA LYS A 254 20.43 13.50 8.85
C LYS A 254 19.67 12.19 9.00
N ILE A 255 18.35 12.33 9.02
CA ILE A 255 17.37 11.24 9.14
C ILE A 255 16.37 11.38 7.99
N GLY A 256 16.01 10.27 7.37
CA GLY A 256 14.93 10.23 6.38
C GLY A 256 13.82 9.29 6.85
N LEU A 257 12.58 9.61 6.53
CA LEU A 257 11.45 8.69 6.66
C LEU A 257 11.06 8.21 5.27
N PHE A 258 11.44 6.97 4.93
CA PHE A 258 11.22 6.40 3.60
C PHE A 258 11.16 4.87 3.61
N VAL A 259 10.78 4.27 2.46
CA VAL A 259 10.60 2.82 2.34
C VAL A 259 11.89 2.06 2.60
N LEU A 260 11.82 1.08 3.48
CA LEU A 260 12.97 0.24 3.88
C LEU A 260 13.63 -0.47 2.69
N SER A 261 12.85 -0.78 1.64
CA SER A 261 13.34 -1.43 0.42
C SER A 261 14.48 -0.68 -0.29
N LYS A 262 14.65 0.62 -0.03
CA LYS A 262 15.75 1.41 -0.61
C LYS A 262 17.11 1.01 -0.09
N LEU A 263 17.21 0.48 1.13
CA LEU A 263 18.51 0.01 1.67
C LEU A 263 19.17 -1.07 0.80
N ARG A 264 18.38 -1.87 0.06
CA ARG A 264 18.89 -2.90 -0.86
C ARG A 264 19.08 -2.42 -2.30
N SER A 265 18.81 -1.15 -2.59
CA SER A 265 18.86 -0.66 -3.98
C SER A 265 20.27 -0.39 -4.49
N SER A 266 21.23 -0.14 -3.61
CA SER A 266 22.65 0.01 -3.97
C SER A 266 23.56 -0.24 -2.76
N SER A 267 24.84 -0.54 -3.01
CA SER A 267 25.84 -0.71 -1.95
C SER A 267 26.05 0.58 -1.14
N VAL A 268 26.04 1.74 -1.79
CA VAL A 268 26.20 3.04 -1.10
C VAL A 268 25.10 3.25 -0.08
N LEU A 269 23.83 2.94 -0.44
CA LEU A 269 22.71 3.07 0.51
C LEU A 269 22.81 2.04 1.63
N THR A 270 23.22 0.81 1.33
CA THR A 270 23.39 -0.25 2.33
C THR A 270 24.51 0.10 3.33
N ASP A 271 25.61 0.67 2.84
CA ASP A 271 26.80 0.95 3.65
C ASP A 271 26.64 2.23 4.48
N ASN A 272 25.97 3.25 3.94
CA ASN A 272 25.90 4.58 4.53
C ASN A 272 24.64 4.84 5.37
N LEU A 273 23.67 3.91 5.37
CA LEU A 273 22.39 4.05 6.04
C LEU A 273 22.15 2.93 7.04
N THR A 274 21.48 3.27 8.13
CA THR A 274 21.04 2.30 9.14
C THR A 274 19.64 2.64 9.63
N VAL A 275 18.93 1.63 10.14
CA VAL A 275 17.65 1.78 10.82
C VAL A 275 17.82 1.55 12.32
N ALA A 276 16.89 2.02 13.13
CA ALA A 276 16.82 1.65 14.54
C ALA A 276 16.77 0.13 14.66
N GLN A 277 17.57 -0.42 15.57
CA GLN A 277 17.62 -1.87 15.78
C GLN A 277 16.38 -2.34 16.54
N TYR A 278 15.87 -3.49 16.11
CA TYR A 278 14.86 -4.21 16.89
C TYR A 278 15.54 -4.95 18.03
N ASP A 279 15.06 -4.70 19.25
CA ASP A 279 15.46 -5.43 20.45
C ASP A 279 14.44 -6.55 20.74
N ALA A 280 14.82 -7.78 20.43
CA ALA A 280 13.96 -8.95 20.66
C ALA A 280 13.68 -9.19 22.16
N ALA A 281 14.56 -8.77 23.07
CA ALA A 281 14.36 -8.91 24.51
C ALA A 281 13.33 -7.91 25.04
N ALA A 282 13.31 -6.69 24.48
CA ALA A 282 12.33 -5.67 24.79
C ALA A 282 11.05 -5.79 23.94
N ASN A 283 11.04 -6.68 22.93
CA ASN A 283 10.00 -6.83 21.92
C ASN A 283 9.64 -5.49 21.25
N GLY A 284 10.66 -4.69 20.91
CA GLY A 284 10.46 -3.36 20.37
C GLY A 284 11.66 -2.81 19.61
N TYR A 285 11.46 -1.69 18.97
CA TYR A 285 12.53 -0.88 18.40
C TYR A 285 13.09 0.09 19.42
N ALA A 286 14.33 0.54 19.21
CA ALA A 286 14.93 1.54 20.06
C ALA A 286 14.24 2.92 20.01
N VAL A 287 13.28 3.13 19.09
CA VAL A 287 12.56 4.41 18.93
C VAL A 287 11.11 4.28 19.41
N GLU A 288 10.77 5.01 20.46
CA GLU A 288 9.42 5.05 21.05
C GLU A 288 8.63 6.28 20.56
N PRO A 289 7.30 6.20 20.36
CA PRO A 289 6.47 4.97 20.50
C PRO A 289 6.36 4.19 19.19
N PHE A 290 7.03 4.61 18.12
CA PHE A 290 7.06 3.92 16.82
C PHE A 290 8.35 4.21 16.05
N ALA A 291 8.78 3.24 15.24
CA ALA A 291 9.96 3.39 14.38
C ALA A 291 9.65 3.91 12.97
N GLY A 292 8.39 4.20 12.68
CA GLY A 292 7.87 4.61 11.40
C GLY A 292 6.42 4.17 11.22
N PHE A 293 6.02 3.85 10.00
CA PHE A 293 4.66 3.42 9.70
C PHE A 293 4.61 2.31 8.65
N MET A 294 3.47 1.62 8.58
CA MET A 294 3.20 0.53 7.66
C MET A 294 1.81 0.67 7.06
N TYR A 295 1.70 0.40 5.78
CA TYR A 295 0.45 0.52 5.05
C TYR A 295 0.25 -0.65 4.09
N PRO A 296 -1.01 -1.07 3.85
CA PRO A 296 -1.33 -2.15 2.95
C PRO A 296 -1.35 -1.72 1.48
N MET A 297 -1.17 -2.67 0.59
CA MET A 297 -1.53 -2.59 -0.82
C MET A 297 -2.61 -3.61 -1.13
N TYR A 298 -3.68 -3.15 -1.71
CA TYR A 298 -4.88 -3.93 -1.97
C TYR A 298 -4.99 -4.33 -3.44
N THR A 299 -5.59 -5.50 -3.69
CA THR A 299 -5.90 -5.99 -5.04
C THR A 299 -7.40 -6.20 -5.19
N MET A 300 -7.96 -5.79 -6.34
CA MET A 300 -9.40 -5.86 -6.58
C MET A 300 -9.70 -6.07 -8.06
N VAL A 301 -10.86 -6.66 -8.34
CA VAL A 301 -11.42 -6.80 -9.67
C VAL A 301 -12.22 -5.54 -10.02
N ASN A 302 -12.05 -4.99 -11.23
CA ASN A 302 -12.89 -3.90 -11.72
C ASN A 302 -14.31 -4.41 -12.01
N THR A 303 -15.36 -3.69 -11.55
CA THR A 303 -16.76 -4.06 -11.80
C THR A 303 -17.14 -4.11 -13.28
N LYS A 304 -16.30 -3.58 -14.16
CA LYS A 304 -16.46 -3.57 -15.61
C LYS A 304 -15.43 -4.46 -16.32
N ALA A 305 -14.73 -5.31 -15.58
CA ALA A 305 -13.71 -6.20 -16.15
C ALA A 305 -14.25 -6.98 -17.35
N THR A 306 -13.45 -7.03 -18.40
CA THR A 306 -13.75 -7.84 -19.60
C THR A 306 -13.26 -9.28 -19.43
N ARG A 307 -12.32 -9.49 -18.48
CA ARG A 307 -11.71 -10.77 -18.15
C ARG A 307 -11.70 -10.99 -16.63
N PRO A 308 -12.88 -11.06 -15.97
CA PRO A 308 -12.98 -11.17 -14.52
C PRO A 308 -12.31 -12.43 -13.94
N TYR A 309 -12.42 -13.59 -14.62
CA TYR A 309 -11.75 -14.82 -14.16
C TYR A 309 -10.22 -14.76 -14.30
N THR A 310 -9.73 -14.08 -15.34
CA THR A 310 -8.28 -13.83 -15.47
C THR A 310 -7.78 -12.87 -14.38
N ALA A 311 -8.56 -11.85 -14.04
CA ALA A 311 -8.25 -10.94 -12.94
C ALA A 311 -8.19 -11.70 -11.60
N MET A 312 -9.16 -12.55 -11.32
CA MET A 312 -9.19 -13.41 -10.12
C MET A 312 -8.00 -14.38 -10.09
N LEU A 313 -7.67 -15.03 -11.21
CA LEU A 313 -6.54 -15.94 -11.31
C LEU A 313 -5.20 -15.19 -11.10
N PHE A 314 -5.09 -13.96 -11.61
CA PHE A 314 -3.91 -13.15 -11.36
C PHE A 314 -3.80 -12.72 -9.90
N ILE A 315 -4.89 -12.36 -9.23
CA ILE A 315 -4.92 -12.08 -7.80
C ILE A 315 -4.48 -13.33 -6.99
N GLU A 316 -4.98 -14.52 -7.35
CA GLU A 316 -4.53 -15.76 -6.73
C GLU A 316 -3.03 -16.00 -6.95
N TYR A 317 -2.55 -15.82 -8.17
CA TYR A 317 -1.11 -15.94 -8.49
C TYR A 317 -0.25 -14.97 -7.65
N LEU A 318 -0.67 -13.72 -7.50
CA LEU A 318 0.04 -12.73 -6.70
C LEU A 318 0.17 -13.12 -5.22
N MET A 319 -0.72 -13.97 -4.71
CA MET A 319 -0.68 -14.52 -3.34
C MET A 319 0.15 -15.81 -3.22
N THR A 320 0.89 -16.19 -4.25
CA THR A 320 1.85 -17.31 -4.22
C THR A 320 3.30 -16.81 -4.04
N GLN A 321 4.21 -17.71 -3.65
CA GLN A 321 5.65 -17.40 -3.56
C GLN A 321 6.22 -16.90 -4.91
N GLU A 322 5.80 -17.51 -6.03
CA GLU A 322 6.24 -17.11 -7.38
C GLU A 322 5.66 -15.74 -7.77
N GLY A 323 4.36 -15.54 -7.59
CA GLY A 323 3.72 -14.27 -7.91
C GLY A 323 4.20 -13.11 -7.04
N PHE A 324 4.62 -13.39 -5.80
CA PHE A 324 5.20 -12.39 -4.89
C PHE A 324 6.69 -12.09 -5.16
N LYS A 325 7.36 -12.89 -5.95
CA LYS A 325 8.80 -12.80 -6.21
C LYS A 325 9.31 -11.40 -6.64
N PRO A 326 8.59 -10.58 -7.44
CA PRO A 326 9.01 -9.22 -7.75
C PRO A 326 9.17 -8.32 -6.52
N TRP A 327 8.46 -8.61 -5.44
CA TRP A 327 8.53 -7.88 -4.16
C TRP A 327 9.46 -8.55 -3.16
N GLY A 328 9.61 -9.87 -3.22
CA GLY A 328 10.37 -10.70 -2.26
C GLY A 328 11.87 -10.41 -2.19
N LYS A 329 12.45 -9.68 -3.17
CA LYS A 329 13.84 -9.23 -3.13
C LYS A 329 14.04 -7.91 -2.36
N SER A 330 12.96 -7.29 -1.92
CA SER A 330 12.97 -5.98 -1.30
C SER A 330 12.69 -6.08 0.20
N ILE A 331 13.54 -5.49 1.01
CA ILE A 331 13.21 -5.22 2.41
C ILE A 331 11.97 -4.30 2.45
N GLY A 332 11.04 -4.59 3.36
CA GLY A 332 9.88 -3.73 3.61
C GLY A 332 8.68 -3.95 2.69
N ALA A 333 8.60 -5.13 2.05
CA ALA A 333 7.40 -5.62 1.38
C ALA A 333 7.09 -7.03 1.92
N TYR A 334 5.97 -7.19 2.60
CA TYR A 334 5.61 -8.39 3.34
C TYR A 334 4.21 -8.86 2.97
N SER A 335 4.09 -10.11 2.52
CA SER A 335 2.76 -10.70 2.26
C SER A 335 2.09 -11.09 3.58
N PRO A 336 0.76 -10.90 3.72
CA PRO A 336 0.01 -11.46 4.82
C PRO A 336 -0.12 -12.99 4.74
N ASN A 337 0.11 -13.59 3.55
CA ASN A 337 0.08 -15.04 3.39
C ASN A 337 1.33 -15.68 4.06
N PRO A 338 1.16 -16.45 5.15
CA PRO A 338 2.28 -17.04 5.89
C PRO A 338 3.08 -18.09 5.10
N SER A 339 2.54 -18.59 3.98
CA SER A 339 3.28 -19.49 3.09
C SER A 339 4.35 -18.79 2.24
N ILE A 340 4.29 -17.46 2.14
CA ILE A 340 5.28 -16.65 1.42
C ILE A 340 6.41 -16.30 2.39
N THR A 341 7.59 -16.86 2.14
CA THR A 341 8.75 -16.66 3.00
C THR A 341 9.35 -15.27 2.82
N VAL A 342 9.71 -14.62 3.92
CA VAL A 342 10.52 -13.41 3.93
C VAL A 342 11.98 -13.73 3.57
N ASN A 343 12.76 -12.70 3.22
CA ASN A 343 14.20 -12.89 2.99
C ASN A 343 14.91 -13.23 4.30
N GLU A 344 15.99 -14.00 4.19
CA GLU A 344 16.81 -14.35 5.35
C GLU A 344 17.30 -13.09 6.10
N GLY A 345 17.09 -13.08 7.40
CA GLY A 345 17.45 -11.95 8.28
C GLY A 345 16.42 -10.82 8.34
N ASP A 346 15.32 -10.88 7.57
CA ASP A 346 14.23 -9.93 7.69
C ASP A 346 13.33 -10.29 8.89
N LEU A 347 12.76 -9.27 9.52
CA LEU A 347 11.75 -9.44 10.56
C LEU A 347 10.42 -9.88 9.93
N THR A 348 9.63 -10.61 10.69
CA THR A 348 8.30 -11.03 10.26
C THR A 348 7.31 -9.86 10.26
N ILE A 349 6.20 -10.04 9.54
CA ILE A 349 5.13 -9.04 9.47
C ILE A 349 4.57 -8.71 10.87
N ASP A 350 4.47 -9.69 11.77
CA ASP A 350 3.93 -9.49 13.13
C ASP A 350 4.81 -8.56 13.96
N VAL A 351 6.13 -8.70 13.81
CA VAL A 351 7.08 -7.78 14.47
C VAL A 351 6.89 -6.36 13.95
N TRP A 352 6.74 -6.19 12.63
CA TRP A 352 6.50 -4.88 12.03
C TRP A 352 5.16 -4.28 12.47
N LYS A 353 4.07 -5.06 12.45
CA LYS A 353 2.74 -4.62 12.92
C LYS A 353 2.79 -4.13 14.38
N GLY A 354 3.63 -4.73 15.22
CA GLY A 354 3.80 -4.32 16.64
C GLY A 354 4.65 -3.06 16.85
N ALA A 355 5.47 -2.65 15.88
CA ALA A 355 6.46 -1.58 16.03
C ALA A 355 6.16 -0.31 15.20
N LEU A 356 5.18 -0.36 14.31
CA LEU A 356 4.88 0.69 13.34
C LEU A 356 3.44 1.19 13.50
N VAL A 357 3.22 2.45 13.14
CA VAL A 357 1.87 2.98 13.00
C VAL A 357 1.21 2.29 11.81
N MET A 358 0.11 1.56 12.06
CA MET A 358 -0.67 0.90 11.04
C MET A 358 -1.78 1.82 10.54
N GLU A 359 -2.04 1.79 9.23
CA GLU A 359 -3.14 2.53 8.63
C GLU A 359 -4.50 1.97 9.06
N ASP A 360 -5.43 2.86 9.41
CA ASP A 360 -6.84 2.56 9.67
C ASP A 360 -7.70 3.38 8.70
N ALA A 361 -8.14 2.74 7.62
CA ALA A 361 -8.90 3.39 6.57
C ALA A 361 -10.20 4.05 7.08
N GLY A 362 -10.87 3.43 8.07
CA GLY A 362 -12.09 3.98 8.66
C GLY A 362 -11.85 5.29 9.40
N TYR A 363 -10.75 5.41 10.14
CA TYR A 363 -10.38 6.65 10.80
C TYR A 363 -9.96 7.74 9.80
N ILE A 364 -9.24 7.36 8.75
CA ILE A 364 -8.72 8.30 7.74
C ILE A 364 -9.87 8.92 6.94
N LEU A 365 -10.89 8.15 6.59
CA LEU A 365 -12.06 8.65 5.83
C LEU A 365 -12.76 9.84 6.48
N ASP A 366 -12.86 9.85 7.80
CA ASP A 366 -13.54 10.89 8.56
C ASP A 366 -12.60 12.02 9.02
N SER A 367 -11.37 12.07 8.51
CA SER A 367 -10.31 12.93 9.04
C SER A 367 -10.03 14.22 8.23
N PHE A 368 -10.96 14.72 7.45
CA PHE A 368 -10.78 15.92 6.62
C PHE A 368 -10.24 17.15 7.40
N GLU A 369 -10.74 17.38 8.62
CA GLU A 369 -10.24 18.48 9.46
C GLU A 369 -8.77 18.27 9.87
N VAL A 370 -8.35 17.01 10.04
CA VAL A 370 -6.97 16.66 10.37
C VAL A 370 -6.07 16.86 9.15
N GLU A 371 -6.52 16.47 7.97
CA GLU A 371 -5.79 16.72 6.73
C GLU A 371 -5.58 18.22 6.51
N ASP A 372 -6.62 19.04 6.67
CA ASP A 372 -6.51 20.50 6.57
C ASP A 372 -5.51 21.06 7.57
N PHE A 373 -5.50 20.58 8.81
CA PHE A 373 -4.53 20.95 9.82
C PHE A 373 -3.09 20.60 9.38
N ILE A 374 -2.86 19.39 8.86
CA ILE A 374 -1.57 18.93 8.36
C ILE A 374 -1.10 19.81 7.19
N LEU A 375 -2.00 20.10 6.22
CA LEU A 375 -1.70 20.91 5.05
C LEU A 375 -1.31 22.33 5.42
N GLN A 376 -1.91 22.94 6.45
CA GLN A 376 -1.53 24.27 6.96
C GLN A 376 -0.07 24.26 7.48
N HIS A 377 0.38 23.17 8.11
CA HIS A 377 1.76 23.02 8.59
C HIS A 377 2.75 22.64 7.47
N CYS A 378 2.27 22.18 6.30
CA CYS A 378 3.12 21.92 5.13
C CYS A 378 3.46 23.18 4.32
N GLN A 379 2.69 24.25 4.46
CA GLN A 379 2.89 25.52 3.73
C GLN A 379 4.00 26.34 4.40
N LYS A 380 5.26 26.12 3.97
CA LYS A 380 6.43 26.84 4.47
C LYS A 380 7.09 27.69 3.40
#